data_434069493c13af0b6cd68652794260a5
#
_entry.id   434069493c13af0b6cd68652794260a5
#
_cell.length_a   1.000
_cell.length_b   1.000
_cell.length_c   1.000
_cell.angle_alpha   90.00
_cell.angle_beta   90.00
_cell.angle_gamma   90.00
#
_symmetry.space_group_name_H-M   'P 1'
#
loop_
_entity.id
_entity.type
_entity.pdbx_description
1 polymer ?
#
loop_
_entity_poly.entity_id
_entity_poly.type
_entity_poly.pdbx_seq_one_letter_code
_entity_poly.pdbx_strand_id
1 'polypeptide(L)'
;MKTVQIEIPKGFKVESFDEVNGLLKFAPLPKDIKERVKTLDDAISALGASDKDVVDYRVMQSLGLQDHVLGNQELVIITKALNEGWVPDWGNGEWDKWFNWFYGGSSSSGRFSFLSSDNLRSTSTCGSRLCFKSKDLAEYAANQFFDTYKKTFTI
;
A
#
# COMPACT_ATOMS: atom_id res chain seq x y z
N MET A 1 -30.87 -8.02 33.73
CA MET A 1 -29.50 -8.19 33.20
C MET A 1 -28.57 -7.26 33.97
N LYS A 2 -27.41 -7.74 34.39
CA LYS A 2 -26.38 -6.87 34.98
C LYS A 2 -25.39 -6.52 33.85
N THR A 3 -25.19 -5.24 33.60
CA THR A 3 -24.24 -4.75 32.60
C THR A 3 -23.02 -4.16 33.32
N VAL A 4 -21.83 -4.52 32.90
CA VAL A 4 -20.58 -3.92 33.37
C VAL A 4 -19.99 -3.14 32.20
N GLN A 5 -19.77 -1.85 32.40
CA GLN A 5 -19.09 -1.02 31.41
C GLN A 5 -17.59 -1.05 31.72
N ILE A 6 -16.79 -1.46 30.73
CA ILE A 6 -15.35 -1.54 30.85
C ILE A 6 -14.75 -0.50 29.91
N GLU A 7 -13.86 0.33 30.43
CA GLU A 7 -13.14 1.31 29.63
C GLU A 7 -11.94 0.63 28.96
N ILE A 8 -11.88 0.71 27.61
CA ILE A 8 -10.76 0.16 26.85
C ILE A 8 -9.61 1.17 26.88
N PRO A 9 -8.40 0.77 27.32
CA PRO A 9 -7.25 1.69 27.35
C PRO A 9 -6.95 2.24 25.95
N LYS A 10 -6.56 3.51 25.89
CA LYS A 10 -6.21 4.17 24.61
C LYS A 10 -5.10 3.42 23.90
N GLY A 11 -5.29 3.11 22.64
CA GLY A 11 -4.32 2.35 21.82
C GLY A 11 -4.42 0.83 21.96
N PHE A 12 -5.47 0.31 22.63
CA PHE A 12 -5.74 -1.11 22.77
C PHE A 12 -7.10 -1.48 22.20
N LYS A 13 -7.28 -2.76 21.90
CA LYS A 13 -8.55 -3.41 21.55
C LYS A 13 -8.77 -4.63 22.43
N VAL A 14 -10.02 -5.06 22.54
CA VAL A 14 -10.31 -6.34 23.18
C VAL A 14 -9.77 -7.47 22.29
N GLU A 15 -8.90 -8.30 22.85
CA GLU A 15 -8.36 -9.48 22.17
C GLU A 15 -9.24 -10.71 22.44
N SER A 16 -9.57 -10.94 23.69
CA SER A 16 -10.41 -12.07 24.10
C SER A 16 -11.11 -11.78 25.41
N PHE A 17 -12.25 -12.45 25.63
CA PHE A 17 -12.97 -12.46 26.88
C PHE A 17 -13.14 -13.92 27.34
N ASP A 18 -12.62 -14.25 28.51
CA ASP A 18 -12.79 -15.55 29.15
C ASP A 18 -14.02 -15.46 30.07
N GLU A 19 -15.13 -15.99 29.60
CA GLU A 19 -16.43 -15.96 30.33
C GLU A 19 -16.38 -16.76 31.63
N VAL A 20 -15.53 -17.80 31.73
CA VAL A 20 -15.44 -18.69 32.88
C VAL A 20 -14.75 -17.97 34.05
N ASN A 21 -13.65 -17.28 33.75
CA ASN A 21 -12.83 -16.59 34.74
C ASN A 21 -13.12 -15.09 34.83
N GLY A 22 -13.99 -14.57 33.96
CA GLY A 22 -14.30 -13.14 33.89
C GLY A 22 -13.10 -12.26 33.48
N LEU A 23 -12.14 -12.81 32.75
CA LEU A 23 -10.91 -12.13 32.35
C LEU A 23 -11.05 -11.52 30.95
N LEU A 24 -10.79 -10.22 30.84
CA LEU A 24 -10.72 -9.48 29.59
C LEU A 24 -9.25 -9.22 29.24
N LYS A 25 -8.81 -9.69 28.07
CA LYS A 25 -7.47 -9.41 27.57
C LYS A 25 -7.51 -8.32 26.53
N PHE A 26 -6.53 -7.42 26.61
CA PHE A 26 -6.33 -6.35 25.65
C PHE A 26 -5.06 -6.58 24.83
N ALA A 27 -5.15 -6.35 23.52
CA ALA A 27 -3.99 -6.28 22.63
C ALA A 27 -3.82 -4.84 22.12
N PRO A 28 -2.59 -4.41 21.83
CA PRO A 28 -2.38 -3.11 21.20
C PRO A 28 -3.09 -3.08 19.85
N LEU A 29 -3.63 -1.91 19.48
CA LEU A 29 -4.16 -1.70 18.13
C LEU A 29 -3.05 -1.94 17.11
N PRO A 30 -3.33 -2.61 16.00
CA PRO A 30 -2.38 -2.71 14.91
C PRO A 30 -1.95 -1.31 14.49
N LYS A 31 -0.66 -1.09 14.32
CA LYS A 31 -0.16 0.16 13.73
C LYS A 31 -0.76 0.34 12.33
N ASP A 32 -1.07 1.59 11.99
CA ASP A 32 -1.46 1.94 10.61
C ASP A 32 -0.42 1.41 9.62
N ILE A 33 -0.87 0.94 8.47
CA ILE A 33 0.02 0.41 7.44
C ILE A 33 1.09 1.42 7.02
N LYS A 34 0.77 2.71 7.03
CA LYS A 34 1.71 3.82 6.74
C LYS A 34 2.81 3.97 7.81
N GLU A 35 2.57 3.49 9.02
CA GLU A 35 3.60 3.45 10.07
C GLU A 35 4.52 2.23 9.94
N ARG A 36 4.03 1.15 9.31
CA ARG A 36 4.73 -0.12 9.15
C ARG A 36 5.51 -0.23 7.84
N VAL A 37 5.04 0.41 6.76
CA VAL A 37 5.61 0.32 5.41
C VAL A 37 6.13 1.68 4.99
N LYS A 38 7.40 1.94 5.26
CA LYS A 38 8.11 3.19 4.95
C LYS A 38 9.21 3.02 3.90
N THR A 39 9.63 1.78 3.70
CA THR A 39 10.68 1.40 2.75
C THR A 39 10.21 0.22 1.90
N LEU A 40 10.95 -0.07 0.81
CA LEU A 40 10.72 -1.28 0.02
C LEU A 40 10.92 -2.54 0.87
N ASP A 41 11.91 -2.56 1.75
CA ASP A 41 12.19 -3.70 2.63
C ASP A 41 11.03 -3.94 3.62
N ASP A 42 10.41 -2.87 4.10
CA ASP A 42 9.19 -2.99 4.93
C ASP A 42 8.04 -3.61 4.12
N ALA A 43 7.85 -3.18 2.87
CA ALA A 43 6.83 -3.73 1.99
C ALA A 43 7.08 -5.22 1.70
N ILE A 44 8.33 -5.60 1.40
CA ILE A 44 8.75 -6.99 1.22
C ILE A 44 8.50 -7.80 2.48
N SER A 45 8.83 -7.25 3.65
CA SER A 45 8.62 -7.91 4.93
C SER A 45 7.13 -8.11 5.25
N ALA A 46 6.29 -7.13 4.89
CA ALA A 46 4.85 -7.21 5.07
C ALA A 46 4.18 -8.28 4.20
N LEU A 47 4.68 -8.50 2.97
CA LEU A 47 4.18 -9.52 2.05
C LEU A 47 4.77 -10.91 2.32
N GLY A 48 6.00 -10.96 2.82
CA GLY A 48 6.76 -12.18 3.03
C GLY A 48 7.61 -12.61 1.83
N ALA A 49 8.67 -13.37 2.15
CA ALA A 49 9.69 -13.76 1.17
C ALA A 49 9.20 -14.70 0.06
N SER A 50 8.09 -15.41 0.28
CA SER A 50 7.47 -16.34 -0.66
C SER A 50 6.40 -15.70 -1.55
N ASP A 51 6.07 -14.41 -1.33
CA ASP A 51 5.15 -13.69 -2.18
C ASP A 51 5.67 -13.66 -3.62
N LYS A 52 4.77 -13.93 -4.59
CA LYS A 52 5.19 -14.07 -5.98
C LYS A 52 5.84 -12.80 -6.53
N ASP A 53 5.30 -11.62 -6.22
CA ASP A 53 5.83 -10.37 -6.73
C ASP A 53 7.21 -10.06 -6.11
N VAL A 54 7.46 -10.50 -4.86
CA VAL A 54 8.77 -10.41 -4.19
C VAL A 54 9.78 -11.39 -4.81
N VAL A 55 9.36 -12.61 -5.10
CA VAL A 55 10.21 -13.61 -5.78
C VAL A 55 10.59 -13.12 -7.17
N ASP A 56 9.62 -12.65 -7.96
CA ASP A 56 9.84 -12.12 -9.30
C ASP A 56 10.83 -10.93 -9.26
N TYR A 57 10.69 -10.01 -8.31
CA TYR A 57 11.60 -8.88 -8.12
C TYR A 57 13.05 -9.33 -7.89
N ARG A 58 13.27 -10.31 -7.02
CA ARG A 58 14.62 -10.84 -6.76
C ARG A 58 15.26 -11.48 -7.99
N VAL A 59 14.46 -12.17 -8.79
CA VAL A 59 14.91 -12.72 -10.09
C VAL A 59 15.27 -11.58 -11.03
N MET A 60 14.44 -10.56 -11.16
CA MET A 60 14.71 -9.38 -11.99
C MET A 60 16.00 -8.67 -11.58
N GLN A 61 16.24 -8.50 -10.28
CA GLN A 61 17.49 -7.95 -9.75
C GLN A 61 18.71 -8.79 -10.16
N SER A 62 18.62 -10.12 -10.04
CA SER A 62 19.72 -11.03 -10.38
C SER A 62 20.07 -11.02 -11.87
N LEU A 63 19.10 -10.66 -12.72
CA LEU A 63 19.29 -10.51 -14.17
C LEU A 63 19.86 -9.15 -14.56
N GLY A 64 20.01 -8.21 -13.63
CA GLY A 64 20.52 -6.87 -13.90
C GLY A 64 19.63 -6.05 -14.84
N LEU A 65 18.30 -6.15 -14.67
CA LEU A 65 17.36 -5.40 -15.49
C LEU A 65 17.49 -3.88 -15.26
N GLN A 66 17.00 -3.11 -16.22
CA GLN A 66 17.04 -1.64 -16.18
C GLN A 66 16.23 -1.08 -15.00
N ASP A 67 16.67 0.06 -14.49
CA ASP A 67 16.12 0.69 -13.31
C ASP A 67 14.61 0.94 -13.36
N HIS A 68 14.05 1.34 -14.51
CA HIS A 68 12.62 1.57 -14.66
C HIS A 68 11.79 0.27 -14.58
N VAL A 69 12.37 -0.86 -15.04
CA VAL A 69 11.72 -2.17 -14.95
C VAL A 69 11.69 -2.63 -13.49
N LEU A 70 12.83 -2.52 -12.79
CA LEU A 70 12.92 -2.81 -11.37
C LEU A 70 12.00 -1.88 -10.56
N GLY A 71 12.00 -0.58 -10.87
CA GLY A 71 11.15 0.42 -10.23
C GLY A 71 9.66 0.10 -10.37
N ASN A 72 9.22 -0.34 -11.54
CA ASN A 72 7.82 -0.76 -11.71
C ASN A 72 7.47 -1.95 -10.82
N GLN A 73 8.34 -2.95 -10.72
CA GLN A 73 8.09 -4.10 -9.84
C GLN A 73 8.13 -3.71 -8.35
N GLU A 74 9.01 -2.79 -7.98
CA GLU A 74 9.03 -2.22 -6.62
C GLU A 74 7.70 -1.53 -6.30
N LEU A 75 7.15 -0.72 -7.23
CA LEU A 75 5.84 -0.09 -7.05
C LEU A 75 4.71 -1.11 -6.91
N VAL A 76 4.75 -2.23 -7.65
CA VAL A 76 3.77 -3.32 -7.50
C VAL A 76 3.82 -3.90 -6.08
N ILE A 77 5.02 -4.18 -5.55
CA ILE A 77 5.23 -4.69 -4.19
C ILE A 77 4.71 -3.68 -3.16
N ILE A 78 5.10 -2.41 -3.28
CA ILE A 78 4.69 -1.34 -2.37
C ILE A 78 3.16 -1.19 -2.37
N THR A 79 2.55 -1.10 -3.55
CA THR A 79 1.09 -0.96 -3.69
C THR A 79 0.35 -2.13 -3.05
N LYS A 80 0.81 -3.35 -3.31
CA LYS A 80 0.22 -4.57 -2.73
C LYS A 80 0.32 -4.60 -1.21
N ALA A 81 1.48 -4.25 -0.65
CA ALA A 81 1.69 -4.19 0.79
C ALA A 81 0.79 -3.14 1.45
N LEU A 82 0.73 -1.92 0.89
CA LEU A 82 -0.11 -0.84 1.40
C LEU A 82 -1.61 -1.16 1.33
N ASN A 83 -2.03 -1.92 0.34
CA ASN A 83 -3.43 -2.34 0.19
C ASN A 83 -3.84 -3.46 1.16
N GLU A 84 -2.93 -4.12 1.87
CA GLU A 84 -3.23 -5.15 2.89
C GLU A 84 -4.20 -6.24 2.39
N GLY A 85 -3.96 -6.77 1.21
CA GLY A 85 -4.78 -7.81 0.62
C GLY A 85 -6.03 -7.32 -0.13
N TRP A 86 -6.30 -6.01 -0.15
CA TRP A 86 -7.34 -5.46 -1.01
C TRP A 86 -6.94 -5.64 -2.49
N VAL A 87 -7.87 -6.17 -3.26
CA VAL A 87 -7.73 -6.35 -4.72
C VAL A 87 -8.86 -5.58 -5.39
N PRO A 88 -8.57 -4.75 -6.41
CA PRO A 88 -9.62 -4.01 -7.10
C PRO A 88 -10.56 -4.97 -7.83
N ASP A 89 -11.85 -4.80 -7.59
CA ASP A 89 -12.88 -5.49 -8.38
C ASP A 89 -13.18 -4.69 -9.65
N TRP A 90 -12.70 -5.20 -10.77
CA TRP A 90 -12.92 -4.59 -12.08
C TRP A 90 -14.30 -4.92 -12.68
N GLY A 91 -15.03 -5.84 -12.08
CA GLY A 91 -16.43 -6.09 -12.40
C GLY A 91 -17.38 -5.09 -11.73
N ASN A 92 -16.90 -4.36 -10.72
CA ASN A 92 -17.70 -3.39 -9.96
C ASN A 92 -17.33 -1.96 -10.35
N GLY A 93 -18.18 -1.31 -11.12
CA GLY A 93 -18.02 0.06 -11.57
C GLY A 93 -18.21 1.13 -10.47
N GLU A 94 -18.72 0.73 -9.29
CA GLU A 94 -18.96 1.64 -8.16
C GLU A 94 -17.76 1.76 -7.21
N TRP A 95 -16.80 0.84 -7.30
CA TRP A 95 -15.62 0.86 -6.43
C TRP A 95 -14.61 1.91 -6.89
N ASP A 96 -14.23 2.77 -5.97
CA ASP A 96 -13.14 3.71 -6.17
C ASP A 96 -11.81 2.98 -6.26
N LYS A 97 -11.05 3.26 -7.30
CA LYS A 97 -9.71 2.76 -7.55
C LYS A 97 -8.81 3.98 -7.72
N TRP A 98 -7.97 4.25 -6.72
CA TRP A 98 -7.17 5.47 -6.65
C TRP A 98 -5.82 5.30 -7.31
N PHE A 99 -5.41 6.30 -8.12
CA PHE A 99 -4.16 6.33 -8.88
C PHE A 99 -3.43 7.64 -8.63
N ASN A 100 -2.11 7.59 -8.76
CA ASN A 100 -1.25 8.74 -8.63
C ASN A 100 -0.90 9.31 -10.01
N TRP A 101 -1.00 10.62 -10.10
CA TRP A 101 -0.59 11.40 -11.26
C TRP A 101 0.66 12.21 -10.96
N PHE A 102 1.59 12.23 -11.91
CA PHE A 102 2.83 12.97 -11.81
C PHE A 102 3.02 13.85 -13.04
N TYR A 103 3.61 15.03 -12.86
CA TYR A 103 4.19 15.75 -13.96
C TYR A 103 5.47 15.06 -14.39
N GLY A 104 5.52 14.57 -15.63
CA GLY A 104 6.76 14.09 -16.25
C GLY A 104 7.62 15.31 -16.57
N GLY A 105 8.76 15.48 -15.92
CA GLY A 105 9.66 16.57 -16.24
C GLY A 105 10.10 16.51 -17.71
N SER A 106 10.13 17.65 -18.41
CA SER A 106 10.82 17.77 -19.69
C SER A 106 12.26 18.18 -19.46
N SER A 107 13.16 17.79 -20.35
CA SER A 107 14.59 18.15 -20.32
C SER A 107 14.86 19.67 -20.27
N SER A 108 13.87 20.50 -20.56
CA SER A 108 14.00 21.96 -20.66
C SER A 108 13.32 22.76 -19.55
N SER A 109 12.40 22.21 -18.75
CA SER A 109 11.59 23.05 -17.84
C SER A 109 10.96 22.37 -16.63
N GLY A 110 11.02 21.06 -16.47
CA GLY A 110 10.21 20.44 -15.46
C GLY A 110 10.93 19.40 -14.61
N ARG A 111 10.88 19.60 -13.31
CA ARG A 111 11.20 18.53 -12.35
C ARG A 111 10.04 17.56 -12.32
N PHE A 112 10.33 16.27 -12.30
CA PHE A 112 9.34 15.27 -11.95
C PHE A 112 8.73 15.61 -10.59
N SER A 113 7.39 15.68 -10.51
CA SER A 113 6.69 16.06 -9.27
C SER A 113 5.34 15.37 -9.17
N PHE A 114 4.93 15.07 -7.95
CA PHE A 114 3.58 14.60 -7.67
C PHE A 114 2.55 15.69 -7.99
N LEU A 115 1.50 15.34 -8.73
CA LEU A 115 0.41 16.24 -9.07
C LEU A 115 -0.78 16.05 -8.15
N SER A 116 -1.36 14.86 -8.17
CA SER A 116 -2.57 14.53 -7.41
C SER A 116 -2.80 13.03 -7.39
N SER A 117 -3.71 12.61 -6.54
CA SER A 117 -4.34 11.28 -6.64
C SER A 117 -5.79 11.44 -7.06
N ASP A 118 -6.20 10.65 -8.04
CA ASP A 118 -7.56 10.65 -8.58
C ASP A 118 -8.13 9.24 -8.59
N ASN A 119 -9.46 9.10 -8.69
CA ASN A 119 -10.12 7.82 -8.69
C ASN A 119 -10.84 7.54 -10.01
N LEU A 120 -10.89 6.27 -10.33
CA LEU A 120 -11.70 5.77 -11.45
C LEU A 120 -12.71 4.75 -10.92
N ARG A 121 -13.97 4.99 -11.23
CA ARG A 121 -15.08 4.05 -11.08
C ARG A 121 -15.35 3.39 -12.43
N SER A 122 -14.43 2.58 -12.87
CA SER A 122 -14.49 2.00 -14.21
C SER A 122 -14.36 0.48 -14.15
N THR A 123 -15.03 -0.20 -15.06
CA THR A 123 -14.80 -1.61 -15.36
C THR A 123 -13.68 -1.81 -16.37
N SER A 124 -13.14 -0.72 -16.93
CA SER A 124 -11.99 -0.75 -17.82
C SER A 124 -10.70 -0.69 -17.04
N THR A 125 -9.72 -1.45 -17.45
CA THR A 125 -8.41 -1.53 -16.78
C THR A 125 -7.34 -0.78 -17.58
N CYS A 126 -6.66 0.18 -16.93
CA CYS A 126 -5.34 0.63 -17.33
C CYS A 126 -4.49 0.81 -16.07
N GLY A 127 -3.27 0.27 -16.06
CA GLY A 127 -2.36 0.40 -14.92
C GLY A 127 -2.83 -0.26 -13.62
N SER A 128 -3.58 -1.32 -13.71
CA SER A 128 -4.37 -1.93 -12.65
C SER A 128 -3.61 -2.36 -11.40
N ARG A 129 -2.30 -2.65 -11.50
CA ARG A 129 -1.50 -3.11 -10.36
C ARG A 129 -1.04 -1.98 -9.44
N LEU A 130 -1.15 -0.73 -9.87
CA LEU A 130 -0.70 0.46 -9.14
C LEU A 130 -1.86 1.28 -8.59
N CYS A 131 -3.01 0.66 -8.32
CA CYS A 131 -4.14 1.35 -7.71
C CYS A 131 -4.28 1.03 -6.22
N PHE A 132 -4.83 1.97 -5.49
CA PHE A 132 -5.00 1.93 -4.05
C PHE A 132 -6.48 1.91 -3.66
N LYS A 133 -6.76 1.30 -2.51
CA LYS A 133 -8.11 1.24 -1.93
C LYS A 133 -8.63 2.60 -1.43
N SER A 134 -7.74 3.58 -1.22
CA SER A 134 -8.11 4.91 -0.75
C SER A 134 -7.17 5.99 -1.25
N LYS A 135 -7.67 7.23 -1.31
CA LYS A 135 -6.90 8.43 -1.66
C LYS A 135 -5.70 8.62 -0.72
N ASP A 136 -5.93 8.48 0.57
CA ASP A 136 -4.91 8.65 1.60
C ASP A 136 -3.71 7.71 1.42
N LEU A 137 -3.95 6.45 1.03
CA LEU A 137 -2.87 5.51 0.72
C LEU A 137 -2.16 5.85 -0.60
N ALA A 138 -2.90 6.31 -1.60
CA ALA A 138 -2.31 6.74 -2.87
C ALA A 138 -1.37 7.94 -2.66
N GLU A 139 -1.85 8.98 -1.96
CA GLU A 139 -1.06 10.17 -1.63
C GLU A 139 0.15 9.83 -0.74
N TYR A 140 -0.03 8.95 0.24
CA TYR A 140 1.07 8.45 1.06
C TYR A 140 2.14 7.78 0.19
N ALA A 141 1.74 6.86 -0.69
CA ALA A 141 2.67 6.16 -1.57
C ALA A 141 3.43 7.12 -2.49
N ALA A 142 2.74 8.10 -3.08
CA ALA A 142 3.35 9.10 -3.96
C ALA A 142 4.43 9.93 -3.27
N ASN A 143 4.21 10.28 -2.00
CA ASN A 143 5.15 11.08 -1.23
C ASN A 143 6.28 10.22 -0.62
N GLN A 144 5.93 9.10 0.01
CA GLN A 144 6.89 8.25 0.72
C GLN A 144 7.86 7.54 -0.23
N PHE A 145 7.36 7.12 -1.40
CA PHE A 145 8.13 6.35 -2.39
C PHE A 145 8.39 7.17 -3.66
N PHE A 146 8.51 8.48 -3.51
CA PHE A 146 8.67 9.41 -4.63
C PHE A 146 9.84 9.06 -5.56
N ASP A 147 10.98 8.66 -4.99
CA ASP A 147 12.16 8.29 -5.77
C ASP A 147 11.93 7.02 -6.62
N THR A 148 11.14 6.07 -6.11
CA THR A 148 10.74 4.89 -6.88
C THR A 148 9.85 5.26 -8.05
N TYR A 149 8.86 6.15 -7.84
CA TYR A 149 8.05 6.68 -8.93
C TYR A 149 8.89 7.43 -9.97
N LYS A 150 9.81 8.29 -9.50
CA LYS A 150 10.72 9.02 -10.37
C LYS A 150 11.57 8.07 -11.20
N LYS A 151 12.22 7.09 -10.59
CA LYS A 151 13.02 6.05 -11.26
C LYS A 151 12.21 5.30 -12.33
N THR A 152 10.92 5.07 -12.06
CA THR A 152 10.04 4.31 -12.96
C THR A 152 9.55 5.13 -14.15
N PHE A 153 9.25 6.42 -13.95
CA PHE A 153 8.55 7.24 -14.96
C PHE A 153 9.41 8.28 -15.64
N THR A 154 10.67 8.46 -15.24
CA THR A 154 11.61 9.35 -15.95
C THR A 154 12.57 8.56 -16.82
N ILE A 155 12.87 9.14 -18.00
CA ILE A 155 13.83 8.60 -18.97
C ILE A 155 15.20 9.24 -18.73
#